data_63fb55005b408ae70a4e5af8a39b6751
#
_entry.id   63fb55005b408ae70a4e5af8a39b6751
#
_cell.length_a   1.000
_cell.length_b   1.000
_cell.length_c   1.000
_cell.angle_alpha   90.00
_cell.angle_beta   90.00
_cell.angle_gamma   90.00
#
_symmetry.space_group_name_H-M   'P 1'
#
loop_
_entity.id
_entity.type
_entity.pdbx_description
1 polymer ?
#
loop_
_entity_poly.entity_id
_entity_poly.type
_entity_poly.pdbx_seq_one_letter_code
_entity_poly.pdbx_strand_id
1 'polypeptide(L)'
;FSIIILGGNGMKNRGFSLIEIVVAVAIMGILSGIVGLQLRSYIAKSKDTKVVATLNTLRVAAQLYQLENEKPLIEDSSKYEDKEEIKKALEKLEPYLDNNAKAIIKDPEMAVGGSKTDRDSKDVKYGGKVKITFKDPGTNSGSDGYYMWLEPVSPTEAYDIKGNKWIEF
;
A
#
# COMPACT_ATOMS: atom_id res chain seq x y z
N PHE A 1 -81.96 -9.57 1.08
CA PHE A 1 -80.90 -8.58 0.92
C PHE A 1 -79.74 -9.03 1.77
N SER A 2 -78.70 -9.54 1.11
CA SER A 2 -77.42 -9.92 1.79
C SER A 2 -76.49 -8.76 1.80
N ILE A 3 -76.12 -8.29 3.00
CA ILE A 3 -75.10 -7.34 3.16
C ILE A 3 -73.75 -8.13 3.34
N ILE A 4 -72.90 -8.06 2.33
CA ILE A 4 -71.55 -8.58 2.42
C ILE A 4 -70.73 -7.56 3.18
N ILE A 5 -70.36 -7.85 4.43
CA ILE A 5 -69.40 -7.10 5.19
C ILE A 5 -68.02 -7.56 4.72
N LEU A 6 -67.41 -6.75 3.87
CA LEU A 6 -66.00 -6.87 3.55
C LEU A 6 -65.17 -6.55 4.82
N GLY A 7 -64.75 -7.63 5.48
CA GLY A 7 -63.78 -7.51 6.57
C GLY A 7 -62.49 -6.92 6.05
N GLY A 8 -62.22 -5.65 6.36
CA GLY A 8 -60.94 -5.02 6.13
C GLY A 8 -59.88 -5.75 6.92
N ASN A 9 -58.94 -6.43 6.24
CA ASN A 9 -57.72 -6.91 6.81
C ASN A 9 -56.90 -5.68 7.26
N GLY A 10 -57.12 -5.30 8.53
CA GLY A 10 -56.25 -4.34 9.17
C GLY A 10 -54.83 -4.89 9.19
N MET A 11 -53.93 -4.34 8.35
CA MET A 11 -52.52 -4.59 8.45
C MET A 11 -52.08 -4.15 9.86
N LYS A 12 -51.79 -5.14 10.72
CA LYS A 12 -51.17 -4.87 12.04
C LYS A 12 -49.81 -4.24 11.79
N ASN A 13 -49.75 -2.94 11.87
CA ASN A 13 -48.49 -2.22 11.96
C ASN A 13 -47.81 -2.60 13.28
N ARG A 14 -46.94 -3.62 13.23
CA ARG A 14 -46.10 -3.97 14.35
C ARG A 14 -44.98 -2.98 14.37
N GLY A 15 -45.05 -2.01 15.28
CA GLY A 15 -43.92 -1.15 15.60
C GLY A 15 -42.81 -1.95 16.31
N PHE A 16 -41.55 -1.52 16.13
CA PHE A 16 -40.42 -2.09 16.86
C PHE A 16 -40.55 -1.76 18.35
N SER A 17 -40.20 -2.74 19.23
CA SER A 17 -40.13 -2.48 20.65
C SER A 17 -38.85 -1.69 21.01
N LEU A 18 -38.91 -0.90 22.07
CA LEU A 18 -37.76 -0.12 22.55
C LEU A 18 -36.55 -1.02 22.83
N ILE A 19 -36.79 -2.21 23.40
CA ILE A 19 -35.74 -3.18 23.69
C ILE A 19 -35.06 -3.73 22.43
N GLU A 20 -35.82 -3.96 21.36
CA GLU A 20 -35.26 -4.40 20.08
C GLU A 20 -34.28 -3.37 19.49
N ILE A 21 -34.62 -2.09 19.56
CA ILE A 21 -33.74 -1.02 19.10
C ILE A 21 -32.48 -0.93 19.98
N VAL A 22 -32.63 -0.99 21.29
CA VAL A 22 -31.50 -0.93 22.23
C VAL A 22 -30.53 -2.10 22.01
N VAL A 23 -31.04 -3.31 21.83
CA VAL A 23 -30.23 -4.51 21.60
C VAL A 23 -29.54 -4.40 20.21
N ALA A 24 -30.25 -3.95 19.18
CA ALA A 24 -29.67 -3.76 17.84
C ALA A 24 -28.49 -2.76 17.87
N VAL A 25 -28.65 -1.62 18.52
CA VAL A 25 -27.60 -0.60 18.64
C VAL A 25 -26.41 -1.13 19.46
N ALA A 26 -26.66 -1.89 20.52
CA ALA A 26 -25.61 -2.51 21.33
C ALA A 26 -24.77 -3.50 20.51
N ILE A 27 -25.39 -4.35 19.70
CA ILE A 27 -24.72 -5.31 18.81
C ILE A 27 -23.93 -4.56 17.73
N MET A 28 -24.52 -3.53 17.11
CA MET A 28 -23.82 -2.69 16.13
C MET A 28 -22.57 -2.01 16.71
N GLY A 29 -22.64 -1.55 17.97
CA GLY A 29 -21.51 -0.94 18.66
C GLY A 29 -20.35 -1.91 18.86
N ILE A 30 -20.62 -3.14 19.27
CA ILE A 30 -19.61 -4.19 19.46
C ILE A 30 -18.98 -4.56 18.12
N LEU A 31 -19.79 -4.82 17.10
CA LEU A 31 -19.29 -5.20 15.76
C LEU A 31 -18.45 -4.08 15.13
N SER A 32 -18.88 -2.83 15.25
CA SER A 32 -18.14 -1.67 14.73
C SER A 32 -16.75 -1.53 15.37
N GLY A 33 -16.63 -1.82 16.66
CA GLY A 33 -15.36 -1.78 17.37
C GLY A 33 -14.36 -2.81 16.85
N ILE A 34 -14.80 -4.05 16.62
CA ILE A 34 -13.95 -5.13 16.11
C ILE A 34 -13.52 -4.87 14.65
N VAL A 35 -14.45 -4.46 13.80
CA VAL A 35 -14.20 -4.17 12.38
C VAL A 35 -13.22 -3.01 12.23
N GLY A 36 -13.29 -1.98 13.05
CA GLY A 36 -12.42 -0.82 12.98
C GLY A 36 -10.93 -1.16 13.11
N LEU A 37 -10.56 -2.06 14.03
CA LEU A 37 -9.19 -2.50 14.23
C LEU A 37 -8.68 -3.34 13.04
N GLN A 38 -9.50 -4.26 12.55
CA GLN A 38 -9.14 -5.10 11.39
C GLN A 38 -9.01 -4.28 10.11
N LEU A 39 -9.86 -3.28 9.93
CA LEU A 39 -9.83 -2.41 8.77
C LEU A 39 -8.53 -1.61 8.67
N ARG A 40 -8.01 -1.13 9.81
CA ARG A 40 -6.72 -0.44 9.86
C ARG A 40 -5.57 -1.31 9.34
N SER A 41 -5.50 -2.55 9.80
CA SER A 41 -4.49 -3.51 9.34
C SER A 41 -4.64 -3.83 7.85
N TYR A 42 -5.86 -3.98 7.37
CA TYR A 42 -6.16 -4.25 5.97
C TYR A 42 -5.73 -3.09 5.05
N ILE A 43 -6.05 -1.86 5.43
CA ILE A 43 -5.64 -0.66 4.69
C ILE A 43 -4.11 -0.54 4.68
N ALA A 44 -3.45 -0.80 5.79
CA ALA A 44 -2.00 -0.76 5.88
C ALA A 44 -1.33 -1.79 4.95
N LYS A 45 -1.81 -3.03 4.93
CA LYS A 45 -1.34 -4.07 4.00
C LYS A 45 -1.57 -3.69 2.52
N SER A 46 -2.69 -3.04 2.23
CA SER A 46 -3.00 -2.55 0.89
C SER A 46 -2.01 -1.47 0.44
N LYS A 47 -1.61 -0.56 1.31
CA LYS A 47 -0.56 0.44 1.03
C LYS A 47 0.79 -0.21 0.75
N ASP A 48 1.19 -1.20 1.53
CA ASP A 48 2.43 -1.95 1.32
C ASP A 48 2.42 -2.67 -0.04
N THR A 49 1.30 -3.29 -0.40
CA THR A 49 1.13 -3.93 -1.70
C THR A 49 1.24 -2.93 -2.85
N LYS A 50 0.69 -1.73 -2.69
CA LYS A 50 0.81 -0.65 -3.69
C LYS A 50 2.25 -0.22 -3.89
N VAL A 51 3.04 -0.13 -2.83
CA VAL A 51 4.48 0.21 -2.91
C VAL A 51 5.23 -0.82 -3.72
N VAL A 52 5.03 -2.10 -3.46
CA VAL A 52 5.66 -3.21 -4.22
C VAL A 52 5.22 -3.21 -5.68
N ALA A 53 3.95 -2.98 -5.95
CA ALA A 53 3.43 -2.87 -7.32
C ALA A 53 4.06 -1.70 -8.07
N THR A 54 4.24 -0.55 -7.42
CA THR A 54 4.92 0.61 -8.00
C THR A 54 6.38 0.30 -8.31
N LEU A 55 7.09 -0.37 -7.41
CA LEU A 55 8.47 -0.82 -7.66
C LEU A 55 8.56 -1.72 -8.88
N ASN A 56 7.67 -2.70 -9.02
CA ASN A 56 7.64 -3.60 -10.18
C ASN A 56 7.34 -2.85 -11.49
N THR A 57 6.44 -1.87 -11.45
CA THR A 57 6.17 -1.00 -12.60
C THR A 57 7.41 -0.22 -13.01
N LEU A 58 8.15 0.34 -12.06
CA LEU A 58 9.40 1.05 -12.33
C LEU A 58 10.48 0.12 -12.91
N ARG A 59 10.58 -1.11 -12.42
CA ARG A 59 11.51 -2.13 -12.95
C ARG A 59 11.20 -2.48 -14.40
N VAL A 60 9.93 -2.65 -14.74
CA VAL A 60 9.51 -2.88 -16.14
C VAL A 60 9.85 -1.67 -17.02
N ALA A 61 9.57 -0.46 -16.55
CA ALA A 61 9.92 0.77 -17.26
C ALA A 61 11.45 0.88 -17.46
N ALA A 62 12.25 0.52 -16.46
CA ALA A 62 13.71 0.50 -16.56
C ALA A 62 14.22 -0.52 -17.60
N GLN A 63 13.58 -1.68 -17.70
CA GLN A 63 13.90 -2.68 -18.74
C GLN A 63 13.60 -2.15 -20.13
N LEU A 64 12.47 -1.48 -20.35
CA LEU A 64 12.12 -0.84 -21.62
C LEU A 64 13.11 0.27 -21.98
N TYR A 65 13.48 1.09 -21.01
CA TYR A 65 14.50 2.12 -21.19
C TYR A 65 15.84 1.52 -21.61
N GLN A 66 16.27 0.43 -20.96
CA GLN A 66 17.51 -0.28 -21.27
C GLN A 66 17.52 -0.82 -22.70
N LEU A 67 16.41 -1.38 -23.15
CA LEU A 67 16.28 -1.91 -24.51
C LEU A 67 16.39 -0.81 -25.59
N GLU A 68 15.91 0.39 -25.28
CA GLU A 68 15.92 1.51 -26.26
C GLU A 68 17.21 2.33 -26.23
N ASN A 69 17.82 2.52 -25.07
CA ASN A 69 18.92 3.49 -24.90
C ASN A 69 20.29 2.85 -24.70
N GLU A 70 20.37 1.57 -24.33
CA GLU A 70 21.62 0.82 -24.08
C GLU A 70 22.56 1.47 -23.03
N LYS A 71 22.06 2.44 -22.25
CA LYS A 71 22.81 3.16 -21.21
C LYS A 71 22.08 3.03 -19.87
N PRO A 72 22.82 2.90 -18.76
CA PRO A 72 22.19 2.85 -17.44
C PRO A 72 21.46 4.15 -17.11
N LEU A 73 20.46 4.03 -16.23
CA LEU A 73 19.72 5.19 -15.73
C LEU A 73 20.63 6.09 -14.88
N ILE A 74 21.54 5.47 -14.11
CA ILE A 74 22.61 6.16 -13.37
C ILE A 74 23.94 5.57 -13.81
N GLU A 75 24.77 6.38 -14.45
CA GLU A 75 26.08 5.94 -14.97
C GLU A 75 27.16 5.88 -13.88
N ASP A 76 27.10 6.80 -12.90
CA ASP A 76 28.07 6.89 -11.82
C ASP A 76 27.63 6.05 -10.62
N SER A 77 28.34 4.95 -10.37
CA SER A 77 28.04 4.02 -9.27
C SER A 77 28.12 4.66 -7.88
N SER A 78 28.87 5.74 -7.72
CA SER A 78 28.93 6.47 -6.45
C SER A 78 27.63 7.22 -6.12
N LYS A 79 26.74 7.38 -7.09
CA LYS A 79 25.50 8.16 -7.00
C LYS A 79 24.24 7.30 -6.91
N TYR A 80 24.36 5.99 -6.76
CA TYR A 80 23.21 5.07 -6.68
C TYR A 80 22.29 5.31 -5.48
N GLU A 81 22.75 6.03 -4.47
CA GLU A 81 21.97 6.43 -3.30
C GLU A 81 21.66 7.95 -3.27
N ASP A 82 22.18 8.70 -4.24
CA ASP A 82 21.95 10.16 -4.31
C ASP A 82 20.52 10.46 -4.72
N LYS A 83 19.79 11.19 -3.88
CA LYS A 83 18.37 11.49 -4.09
C LYS A 83 18.10 12.26 -5.39
N GLU A 84 18.95 13.23 -5.74
CA GLU A 84 18.77 14.04 -6.95
C GLU A 84 19.08 13.24 -8.21
N GLU A 85 20.09 12.38 -8.18
CA GLU A 85 20.42 11.50 -9.30
C GLU A 85 19.33 10.41 -9.49
N ILE A 86 18.80 9.85 -8.40
CA ILE A 86 17.66 8.92 -8.45
C ILE A 86 16.45 9.61 -9.07
N LYS A 87 16.15 10.84 -8.66
CA LYS A 87 15.04 11.61 -9.22
C LYS A 87 15.21 11.84 -10.72
N LYS A 88 16.40 12.24 -11.17
CA LYS A 88 16.71 12.38 -12.62
C LYS A 88 16.57 11.05 -13.36
N ALA A 89 17.01 9.94 -12.75
CA ALA A 89 16.85 8.61 -13.31
C ALA A 89 15.36 8.24 -13.49
N LEU A 90 14.53 8.52 -12.50
CA LEU A 90 13.08 8.30 -12.58
C LEU A 90 12.40 9.21 -13.62
N GLU A 91 12.88 10.44 -13.81
CA GLU A 91 12.41 11.33 -14.87
C GLU A 91 12.65 10.74 -16.29
N LYS A 92 13.74 10.01 -16.49
CA LYS A 92 14.00 9.29 -17.74
C LYS A 92 12.97 8.19 -18.02
N LEU A 93 12.31 7.67 -16.98
CA LEU A 93 11.28 6.64 -17.10
C LEU A 93 9.90 7.20 -17.39
N GLU A 94 9.69 8.51 -17.33
CA GLU A 94 8.38 9.14 -17.49
C GLU A 94 7.62 8.67 -18.75
N PRO A 95 8.23 8.55 -19.95
CA PRO A 95 7.54 8.09 -21.16
C PRO A 95 6.99 6.65 -21.06
N TYR A 96 7.52 5.84 -20.16
CA TYR A 96 7.15 4.43 -19.97
C TYR A 96 6.16 4.22 -18.81
N LEU A 97 5.81 5.29 -18.11
CA LEU A 97 4.95 5.24 -16.93
C LEU A 97 3.56 5.80 -17.24
N ASP A 98 2.54 5.20 -16.61
CA ASP A 98 1.19 5.76 -16.60
C ASP A 98 1.08 6.95 -15.61
N ASN A 99 -0.04 7.66 -15.66
CA ASN A 99 -0.26 8.83 -14.80
C ASN A 99 -0.23 8.51 -13.29
N ASN A 100 -0.58 7.28 -12.90
CA ASN A 100 -0.57 6.87 -11.50
C ASN A 100 0.86 6.65 -10.98
N ALA A 101 1.73 6.12 -11.83
CA ALA A 101 3.13 5.87 -11.50
C ALA A 101 4.00 7.14 -11.55
N LYS A 102 3.60 8.17 -12.32
CA LYS A 102 4.35 9.43 -12.44
C LYS A 102 4.53 10.21 -11.14
N ALA A 103 3.69 9.97 -10.13
CA ALA A 103 3.82 10.62 -8.83
C ALA A 103 5.15 10.31 -8.13
N ILE A 104 5.74 9.13 -8.39
CA ILE A 104 7.03 8.73 -7.79
C ILE A 104 8.21 9.54 -8.32
N ILE A 105 8.09 10.13 -9.51
CA ILE A 105 9.15 10.95 -10.12
C ILE A 105 9.44 12.19 -9.28
N LYS A 106 8.40 12.77 -8.67
CA LYS A 106 8.52 13.99 -7.86
C LYS A 106 9.21 13.72 -6.52
N ASP A 107 8.95 12.56 -5.94
CA ASP A 107 9.52 12.13 -4.68
C ASP A 107 9.80 10.63 -4.73
N PRO A 108 11.08 10.19 -4.70
CA PRO A 108 11.45 8.78 -4.73
C PRO A 108 11.16 8.03 -3.43
N GLU A 109 10.54 8.68 -2.47
CA GLU A 109 10.07 8.07 -1.23
C GLU A 109 8.57 7.74 -1.34
N MET A 110 8.18 6.57 -0.83
CA MET A 110 6.79 6.11 -0.82
C MET A 110 6.33 5.86 0.61
N ALA A 111 5.13 6.34 0.94
CA ALA A 111 4.50 6.04 2.21
C ALA A 111 4.06 4.58 2.26
N VAL A 112 4.41 3.89 3.35
CA VAL A 112 3.99 2.51 3.63
C VAL A 112 2.87 2.47 4.66
N GLY A 113 2.16 1.35 4.72
CA GLY A 113 1.09 1.14 5.69
C GLY A 113 1.60 0.84 7.09
N GLY A 114 2.72 0.13 7.18
CA GLY A 114 3.36 -0.20 8.44
C GLY A 114 4.60 -1.05 8.27
N SER A 115 5.27 -1.29 9.38
CA SER A 115 6.49 -2.08 9.40
C SER A 115 6.65 -2.84 10.72
N LYS A 116 7.52 -3.83 10.71
CA LYS A 116 7.86 -4.67 11.87
C LYS A 116 9.37 -4.78 12.03
N THR A 117 9.80 -4.99 13.27
CA THR A 117 11.21 -5.18 13.61
C THR A 117 11.76 -6.50 13.09
N ASP A 118 10.95 -7.56 13.13
CA ASP A 118 11.28 -8.89 12.61
C ASP A 118 10.04 -9.56 11.98
N ARG A 119 10.27 -10.68 11.27
CA ARG A 119 9.23 -11.40 10.52
C ARG A 119 8.04 -11.81 11.37
N ASP A 120 8.28 -12.29 12.56
CA ASP A 120 7.29 -12.91 13.42
C ASP A 120 6.75 -11.96 14.51
N SER A 121 7.24 -10.73 14.55
CA SER A 121 6.74 -9.71 15.47
C SER A 121 5.25 -9.46 15.27
N LYS A 122 4.52 -9.40 16.39
CA LYS A 122 3.11 -9.01 16.40
C LYS A 122 2.94 -7.50 16.48
N ASP A 123 3.99 -6.78 16.88
CA ASP A 123 3.97 -5.34 17.00
C ASP A 123 4.17 -4.69 15.65
N VAL A 124 3.16 -3.97 15.20
CA VAL A 124 3.16 -3.24 13.93
C VAL A 124 3.32 -1.76 14.21
N LYS A 125 4.34 -1.15 13.66
CA LYS A 125 4.46 0.32 13.59
C LYS A 125 3.74 0.79 12.34
N TYR A 126 2.61 1.45 12.51
CA TYR A 126 1.83 1.99 11.40
C TYR A 126 2.45 3.26 10.83
N GLY A 127 2.34 3.42 9.52
CA GLY A 127 2.97 4.53 8.80
C GLY A 127 4.42 4.24 8.45
N GLY A 128 5.16 5.28 8.11
CA GLY A 128 6.54 5.20 7.68
C GLY A 128 6.70 5.39 6.18
N LYS A 129 7.94 5.29 5.71
CA LYS A 129 8.32 5.47 4.31
C LYS A 129 9.42 4.50 3.91
N VAL A 130 9.44 4.14 2.65
CA VAL A 130 10.57 3.48 1.97
C VAL A 130 11.04 4.36 0.83
N LYS A 131 12.31 4.29 0.52
CA LYS A 131 12.92 5.01 -0.61
C LYS A 131 13.38 4.04 -1.67
N ILE A 132 13.42 4.52 -2.91
CA ILE A 132 14.03 3.79 -4.02
C ILE A 132 15.53 4.04 -3.98
N THR A 133 16.31 2.98 -4.16
CA THR A 133 17.76 3.02 -4.32
C THR A 133 18.19 2.17 -5.51
N PHE A 134 19.26 2.57 -6.18
CA PHE A 134 19.93 1.80 -7.22
C PHE A 134 21.11 0.98 -6.68
N LYS A 135 21.44 1.17 -5.38
CA LYS A 135 22.44 0.36 -4.70
C LYS A 135 21.79 -0.86 -4.10
N ASP A 136 22.36 -2.03 -4.38
CA ASP A 136 21.93 -3.30 -3.76
C ASP A 136 22.15 -3.23 -2.23
N PRO A 137 21.08 -3.26 -1.41
CA PRO A 137 21.23 -3.16 0.04
C PRO A 137 21.81 -4.44 0.67
N GLY A 138 21.82 -5.56 -0.06
CA GLY A 138 22.28 -6.86 0.45
C GLY A 138 23.79 -7.08 0.30
N THR A 139 24.29 -7.00 -0.92
CA THR A 139 25.65 -7.43 -1.26
C THR A 139 26.50 -6.37 -1.97
N ASN A 140 25.93 -5.27 -2.38
CA ASN A 140 26.54 -4.24 -3.25
C ASN A 140 27.03 -4.77 -4.62
N SER A 141 26.82 -6.05 -4.94
CA SER A 141 27.34 -6.68 -6.16
C SER A 141 26.32 -6.71 -7.30
N GLY A 142 25.04 -6.49 -7.01
CA GLY A 142 23.95 -6.52 -8.00
C GLY A 142 23.65 -5.17 -8.64
N SER A 143 24.33 -4.11 -8.26
CA SER A 143 24.05 -2.75 -8.73
C SER A 143 24.59 -2.54 -10.16
N ASP A 144 23.69 -2.25 -11.09
CA ASP A 144 23.98 -2.10 -12.53
C ASP A 144 23.52 -0.75 -13.11
N GLY A 145 22.93 0.11 -12.28
CA GLY A 145 22.38 1.40 -12.69
C GLY A 145 20.99 1.32 -13.35
N TYR A 146 20.39 0.13 -13.43
CA TYR A 146 19.01 -0.09 -13.94
C TYR A 146 18.09 -0.64 -12.86
N TYR A 147 18.55 -1.62 -12.09
CA TYR A 147 17.73 -2.30 -11.11
C TYR A 147 17.56 -1.46 -9.85
N MET A 148 16.37 -1.47 -9.31
CA MET A 148 15.98 -0.68 -8.16
C MET A 148 15.54 -1.56 -7.00
N TRP A 149 15.86 -1.14 -5.79
CA TRP A 149 15.47 -1.77 -4.53
C TRP A 149 14.70 -0.78 -3.66
N LEU A 150 14.03 -1.32 -2.66
CA LEU A 150 13.43 -0.55 -1.59
C LEU A 150 14.33 -0.57 -0.36
N GLU A 151 14.49 0.58 0.26
CA GLU A 151 15.19 0.71 1.53
C GLU A 151 14.31 1.46 2.53
N PRO A 152 14.08 0.91 3.75
CA PRO A 152 13.29 1.60 4.75
C PRO A 152 13.96 2.87 5.22
N VAL A 153 13.16 3.94 5.36
CA VAL A 153 13.60 5.24 5.90
C VAL A 153 13.22 5.30 7.38
N SER A 154 14.21 5.55 8.25
CA SER A 154 13.96 5.66 9.69
C SER A 154 12.77 6.61 9.98
N PRO A 155 11.81 6.27 10.82
CA PRO A 155 11.77 5.15 11.78
C PRO A 155 11.13 3.84 11.25
N THR A 156 11.00 3.67 9.93
CA THR A 156 10.43 2.45 9.32
C THR A 156 11.34 1.25 9.60
N GLU A 157 10.75 0.14 10.04
CA GLU A 157 11.49 -1.07 10.35
C GLU A 157 11.78 -1.92 9.10
N ALA A 158 12.62 -2.95 9.22
CA ALA A 158 13.14 -3.73 8.11
C ALA A 158 12.10 -4.60 7.37
N TYR A 159 11.01 -4.98 8.04
CA TYR A 159 9.99 -5.88 7.51
C TYR A 159 8.67 -5.15 7.26
N ASP A 160 7.94 -5.55 6.22
CA ASP A 160 6.57 -5.13 6.00
C ASP A 160 5.61 -5.81 7.02
N ILE A 161 4.33 -5.46 6.99
CA ILE A 161 3.32 -6.02 7.90
C ILE A 161 3.17 -7.54 7.71
N LYS A 162 3.43 -8.06 6.51
CA LYS A 162 3.33 -9.49 6.19
C LYS A 162 4.58 -10.28 6.60
N GLY A 163 5.66 -9.61 7.00
CA GLY A 163 6.92 -10.24 7.41
C GLY A 163 7.93 -10.43 6.29
N ASN A 164 7.82 -9.68 5.19
CA ASN A 164 8.81 -9.67 4.12
C ASN A 164 9.76 -8.48 4.31
N LYS A 165 11.06 -8.69 4.09
CA LYS A 165 12.01 -7.58 4.15
C LYS A 165 11.81 -6.63 2.96
N TRP A 166 11.81 -5.33 3.22
CA TRP A 166 11.72 -4.32 2.17
C TRP A 166 12.82 -4.44 1.13
N ILE A 167 14.03 -4.76 1.55
CA ILE A 167 15.19 -4.89 0.66
C ILE A 167 15.19 -6.14 -0.23
N GLU A 168 14.29 -7.09 0.03
CA GLU A 168 14.18 -8.35 -0.71
C GLU A 168 13.06 -8.36 -1.77
N PHE A 169 12.29 -7.28 -1.88
CA PHE A 169 11.27 -7.15 -2.91
C PHE A 169 11.84 -6.97 -4.32
#